data_71a24a7cef5e29b3828e8840f45af2f4
#
_entry.id   71a24a7cef5e29b3828e8840f45af2f4
#
_cell.length_a   1.000
_cell.length_b   1.000
_cell.length_c   1.000
_cell.angle_alpha   90.00
_cell.angle_beta   90.00
_cell.angle_gamma   90.00
#
_symmetry.space_group_name_H-M   'P 1'
#
loop_
_entity.id
_entity.type
_entity.pdbx_description
1 polymer ?
#
loop_
_entity_poly.entity_id
_entity_poly.type
_entity_poly.pdbx_seq_one_letter_code
_entity_poly.pdbx_strand_id
1 'polypeptide(L)'
;LNPYILSDTRFTLGLERLKQVVHAGGHTTIGDMAVGLFDFERELVTTAKIFERADTPFRIEQVPHGAVVTHNRSFEETQAVLTDLSANSSHRLNFRARVKLFSDGAFFSQLAQLLPPGYLDGHVGEWLTAPEVLHEHILNFWRAGYQIHVHVTGDMGVEVALEGLAKAQAEHPRLLHGFTLEHMGYATPEQIERAKALGASVSANIYYLHELSGRYAELSVGYERASTMGRLKT
;
A
#
# COMPACT_ATOMS: atom_id res chain seq x y z
N LEU A 1 2.64 2.86 -21.93
CA LEU A 1 2.77 3.95 -20.96
C LEU A 1 4.09 3.87 -20.20
N ASN A 2 4.47 2.67 -19.71
CA ASN A 2 5.69 2.48 -18.92
C ASN A 2 6.99 2.95 -19.60
N PRO A 3 7.28 2.64 -20.89
CA PRO A 3 8.49 3.12 -21.56
C PRO A 3 8.58 4.65 -21.63
N TYR A 4 7.43 5.32 -21.61
CA TYR A 4 7.39 6.79 -21.64
C TYR A 4 7.63 7.39 -20.26
N ILE A 5 6.94 6.89 -19.22
CA ILE A 5 7.07 7.38 -17.84
C ILE A 5 8.45 7.06 -17.27
N LEU A 6 8.94 5.85 -17.52
CA LEU A 6 10.20 5.34 -17.01
C LEU A 6 11.41 5.59 -17.92
N SER A 7 11.29 6.48 -18.92
CA SER A 7 12.52 6.93 -19.60
C SER A 7 13.45 7.59 -18.57
N ASP A 8 14.77 7.34 -18.67
CA ASP A 8 15.75 7.80 -17.66
C ASP A 8 15.64 9.30 -17.37
N THR A 9 15.47 10.10 -18.41
CA THR A 9 15.33 11.54 -18.29
C THR A 9 14.06 11.93 -17.53
N ARG A 10 12.92 11.32 -17.83
CA ARG A 10 11.63 11.67 -17.19
C ARG A 10 11.56 11.18 -15.77
N PHE A 11 12.01 9.96 -15.52
CA PHE A 11 12.00 9.38 -14.18
C PHE A 11 12.93 10.18 -13.26
N THR A 12 14.15 10.48 -13.71
CA THR A 12 15.09 11.34 -12.97
C THR A 12 14.49 12.72 -12.69
N LEU A 13 13.91 13.38 -13.69
CA LEU A 13 13.28 14.69 -13.52
C LEU A 13 12.08 14.62 -12.57
N GLY A 14 11.28 13.53 -12.61
CA GLY A 14 10.18 13.29 -11.69
C GLY A 14 10.65 13.22 -10.24
N LEU A 15 11.72 12.47 -9.97
CA LEU A 15 12.30 12.34 -8.63
C LEU A 15 12.89 13.67 -8.11
N GLU A 16 13.54 14.45 -8.99
CA GLU A 16 14.02 15.79 -8.61
C GLU A 16 12.87 16.74 -8.25
N ARG A 17 11.77 16.67 -8.97
CA ARG A 17 10.55 17.45 -8.63
C ARG A 17 9.90 16.96 -7.34
N LEU A 18 9.83 15.64 -7.15
CA LEU A 18 9.33 15.05 -5.91
C LEU A 18 10.14 15.56 -4.71
N LYS A 19 11.48 15.61 -4.82
CA LYS A 19 12.34 16.18 -3.79
C LYS A 19 11.95 17.62 -3.43
N GLN A 20 11.67 18.46 -4.43
CA GLN A 20 11.23 19.84 -4.22
C GLN A 20 9.86 19.91 -3.52
N VAL A 21 8.90 19.08 -3.94
CA VAL A 21 7.55 19.04 -3.35
C VAL A 21 7.59 18.60 -1.90
N VAL A 22 8.32 17.52 -1.60
CA VAL A 22 8.48 17.00 -0.23
C VAL A 22 9.14 18.04 0.67
N HIS A 23 10.20 18.70 0.19
CA HIS A 23 10.88 19.76 0.93
C HIS A 23 9.95 20.97 1.17
N ALA A 24 9.24 21.43 0.15
CA ALA A 24 8.30 22.54 0.28
C ALA A 24 7.15 22.26 1.26
N GLY A 25 6.74 20.97 1.37
CA GLY A 25 5.77 20.52 2.37
C GLY A 25 6.32 20.42 3.80
N GLY A 26 7.61 20.67 4.02
CA GLY A 26 8.25 20.60 5.34
C GLY A 26 8.41 19.17 5.88
N HIS A 27 8.28 18.16 5.03
CA HIS A 27 8.43 16.76 5.44
C HIS A 27 9.89 16.40 5.66
N THR A 28 10.20 15.77 6.79
CA THR A 28 11.55 15.30 7.14
C THR A 28 11.72 13.79 6.94
N THR A 29 10.61 13.08 6.81
CA THR A 29 10.57 11.65 6.49
C THR A 29 9.30 11.35 5.70
N ILE A 30 9.43 10.57 4.64
CA ILE A 30 8.30 10.05 3.84
C ILE A 30 8.39 8.54 3.71
N GLY A 31 7.26 7.90 3.38
CA GLY A 31 7.18 6.49 3.02
C GLY A 31 7.03 6.33 1.52
N ASP A 32 7.90 5.55 0.90
CA ASP A 32 7.69 5.03 -0.45
C ASP A 32 7.07 3.64 -0.32
N MET A 33 5.74 3.58 -0.50
CA MET A 33 4.92 2.44 -0.09
C MET A 33 4.69 1.41 -1.20
N ALA A 34 5.50 1.37 -2.25
CA ALA A 34 5.41 0.34 -3.28
C ALA A 34 6.64 0.32 -4.20
N VAL A 35 7.84 0.29 -3.64
CA VAL A 35 9.08 0.22 -4.45
C VAL A 35 9.03 -0.99 -5.38
N GLY A 36 9.26 -0.75 -6.65
CA GLY A 36 9.20 -1.77 -7.70
C GLY A 36 7.84 -1.88 -8.39
N LEU A 37 6.96 -0.89 -8.20
CA LEU A 37 5.63 -0.90 -8.84
C LEU A 37 5.70 -1.01 -10.37
N PHE A 38 6.73 -0.45 -10.99
CA PHE A 38 6.92 -0.45 -12.44
C PHE A 38 8.15 -1.26 -12.88
N ASP A 39 9.29 -1.08 -12.21
CA ASP A 39 10.56 -1.74 -12.52
C ASP A 39 11.45 -1.69 -11.27
N PHE A 40 11.53 -2.80 -10.56
CA PHE A 40 12.17 -2.87 -9.25
C PHE A 40 13.63 -2.41 -9.24
N GLU A 41 14.44 -2.97 -10.12
CA GLU A 41 15.88 -2.67 -10.17
C GLU A 41 16.15 -1.22 -10.58
N ARG A 42 15.42 -0.75 -11.56
CA ARG A 42 15.54 0.61 -12.06
C ARG A 42 15.08 1.66 -11.07
N GLU A 43 13.98 1.39 -10.37
CA GLU A 43 13.50 2.27 -9.30
C GLU A 43 14.54 2.38 -8.19
N LEU A 44 15.12 1.28 -7.73
CA LEU A 44 16.18 1.27 -6.71
C LEU A 44 17.38 2.12 -7.13
N VAL A 45 17.93 1.84 -8.30
CA VAL A 45 19.13 2.54 -8.80
C VAL A 45 18.89 4.04 -8.99
N THR A 46 17.74 4.41 -9.61
CA THR A 46 17.47 5.81 -9.91
C THR A 46 17.11 6.59 -8.64
N THR A 47 16.37 5.99 -7.73
CA THR A 47 16.01 6.57 -6.42
C THR A 47 17.27 6.83 -5.60
N ALA A 48 18.18 5.86 -5.52
CA ALA A 48 19.46 6.03 -4.83
C ALA A 48 20.29 7.17 -5.44
N LYS A 49 20.42 7.20 -6.78
CA LYS A 49 21.16 8.25 -7.49
C LYS A 49 20.69 9.67 -7.16
N ILE A 50 19.40 9.86 -6.89
CA ILE A 50 18.81 11.18 -6.64
C ILE A 50 18.77 11.50 -5.14
N PHE A 51 18.30 10.57 -4.31
CA PHE A 51 18.01 10.88 -2.90
C PHE A 51 19.18 10.63 -1.95
N GLU A 52 20.23 9.90 -2.36
CA GLU A 52 21.48 9.79 -1.57
C GLU A 52 22.35 11.05 -1.63
N ARG A 53 22.04 11.99 -2.49
CA ARG A 53 22.78 13.24 -2.61
C ARG A 53 22.67 14.09 -1.36
N ALA A 54 23.73 14.84 -1.05
CA ALA A 54 23.82 15.67 0.15
C ALA A 54 22.73 16.76 0.25
N ASP A 55 22.18 17.18 -0.88
CA ASP A 55 21.10 18.17 -0.99
C ASP A 55 19.69 17.61 -0.75
N THR A 56 19.53 16.34 -0.40
CA THR A 56 18.25 15.75 -0.02
C THR A 56 17.99 16.02 1.46
N PRO A 57 16.96 16.83 1.82
CA PRO A 57 16.75 17.29 3.20
C PRO A 57 15.83 16.37 4.02
N PHE A 58 15.46 15.21 3.52
CA PHE A 58 14.55 14.25 4.17
C PHE A 58 15.03 12.81 4.02
N ARG A 59 14.38 11.90 4.72
CA ARG A 59 14.58 10.46 4.65
C ARG A 59 13.40 9.79 3.97
N ILE A 60 13.66 8.64 3.36
CA ILE A 60 12.64 7.80 2.74
C ILE A 60 12.68 6.41 3.39
N GLU A 61 11.58 6.00 3.97
CA GLU A 61 11.31 4.62 4.36
C GLU A 61 10.78 3.90 3.11
N GLN A 62 11.61 3.04 2.53
CA GLN A 62 11.26 2.30 1.32
C GLN A 62 10.63 0.96 1.67
N VAL A 63 9.44 0.72 1.14
CA VAL A 63 8.67 -0.52 1.38
C VAL A 63 8.49 -1.25 0.05
N PRO A 64 9.20 -2.38 -0.16
CA PRO A 64 9.13 -3.13 -1.40
C PRO A 64 7.73 -3.68 -1.69
N HIS A 65 7.37 -3.69 -2.97
CA HIS A 65 6.14 -4.34 -3.43
C HIS A 65 6.30 -5.87 -3.36
N GLY A 66 5.63 -6.51 -2.39
CA GLY A 66 5.80 -7.93 -2.08
C GLY A 66 5.59 -8.86 -3.29
N ALA A 67 4.52 -8.67 -4.07
CA ALA A 67 4.27 -9.50 -5.24
C ALA A 67 5.33 -9.34 -6.36
N VAL A 68 5.96 -8.16 -6.47
CA VAL A 68 7.03 -7.94 -7.45
C VAL A 68 8.32 -8.60 -7.02
N VAL A 69 8.70 -8.45 -5.75
CA VAL A 69 9.93 -9.09 -5.27
C VAL A 69 9.83 -10.61 -5.19
N THR A 70 8.63 -11.18 -5.10
CA THR A 70 8.40 -12.63 -5.17
C THR A 70 8.29 -13.14 -6.61
N HIS A 71 8.08 -12.27 -7.59
CA HIS A 71 7.89 -12.68 -8.97
C HIS A 71 9.10 -13.44 -9.51
N ASN A 72 8.90 -14.65 -10.01
CA ASN A 72 9.94 -15.56 -10.52
C ASN A 72 11.02 -15.93 -9.48
N ARG A 73 10.72 -15.84 -8.19
CA ARG A 73 11.63 -16.22 -7.09
C ARG A 73 10.92 -17.15 -6.11
N SER A 74 11.66 -18.06 -5.53
CA SER A 74 11.21 -18.74 -4.33
C SER A 74 11.08 -17.73 -3.18
N PHE A 75 10.38 -18.12 -2.11
CA PHE A 75 10.29 -17.23 -0.96
C PHE A 75 11.64 -17.04 -0.24
N GLU A 76 12.52 -18.06 -0.27
CA GLU A 76 13.88 -17.97 0.25
C GLU A 76 14.73 -16.95 -0.52
N GLU A 77 14.69 -17.01 -1.86
CA GLU A 77 15.36 -16.01 -2.72
C GLU A 77 14.82 -14.59 -2.48
N THR A 78 13.51 -14.47 -2.30
CA THR A 78 12.86 -13.21 -1.93
C THR A 78 13.39 -12.66 -0.61
N GLN A 79 13.49 -13.50 0.41
CA GLN A 79 14.04 -13.11 1.71
C GLN A 79 15.50 -12.67 1.60
N ALA A 80 16.31 -13.35 0.77
CA ALA A 80 17.69 -12.96 0.53
C ALA A 80 17.79 -11.55 -0.07
N VAL A 81 16.98 -11.24 -1.09
CA VAL A 81 16.90 -9.90 -1.69
C VAL A 81 16.50 -8.84 -0.66
N LEU A 82 15.45 -9.08 0.12
CA LEU A 82 14.97 -8.12 1.12
C LEU A 82 15.96 -7.92 2.28
N THR A 83 16.69 -8.97 2.64
CA THR A 83 17.77 -8.89 3.65
C THR A 83 18.93 -8.05 3.14
N ASP A 84 19.33 -8.24 1.88
CA ASP A 84 20.37 -7.44 1.25
C ASP A 84 19.99 -5.96 1.17
N LEU A 85 18.78 -5.64 0.74
CA LEU A 85 18.26 -4.27 0.77
C LEU A 85 18.30 -3.65 2.16
N SER A 86 17.91 -4.40 3.19
CA SER A 86 17.95 -3.93 4.57
C SER A 86 19.38 -3.68 5.07
N ALA A 87 20.30 -4.57 4.72
CA ALA A 87 21.73 -4.44 5.08
C ALA A 87 22.39 -3.24 4.39
N ASN A 88 21.94 -2.89 3.18
CA ASN A 88 22.44 -1.76 2.41
C ASN A 88 21.67 -0.44 2.64
N SER A 89 20.83 -0.39 3.66
CA SER A 89 20.12 0.83 4.05
C SER A 89 21.07 1.96 4.45
N SER A 90 20.73 3.17 4.04
CA SER A 90 21.45 4.38 4.41
C SER A 90 20.65 5.25 5.40
N HIS A 91 21.25 6.38 5.80
CA HIS A 91 20.52 7.38 6.57
C HIS A 91 19.36 8.02 5.79
N ARG A 92 19.44 8.08 4.46
CA ARG A 92 18.40 8.68 3.61
C ARG A 92 17.42 7.68 3.02
N LEU A 93 17.90 6.53 2.62
CA LEU A 93 17.09 5.46 2.05
C LEU A 93 17.12 4.24 2.97
N ASN A 94 16.02 4.01 3.64
CA ASN A 94 15.94 3.00 4.68
C ASN A 94 14.97 1.89 4.30
N PHE A 95 15.48 0.66 4.23
CA PHE A 95 14.68 -0.54 4.09
C PHE A 95 14.62 -1.28 5.43
N ARG A 96 13.43 -1.56 5.90
CA ARG A 96 13.20 -2.40 7.09
C ARG A 96 12.50 -3.68 6.69
N ALA A 97 12.28 -4.56 7.63
CA ALA A 97 11.48 -5.77 7.41
C ALA A 97 9.99 -5.44 7.20
N ARG A 98 9.70 -4.77 6.08
CA ARG A 98 8.37 -4.33 5.66
C ARG A 98 8.11 -4.70 4.22
N VAL A 99 6.85 -5.01 3.91
CA VAL A 99 6.40 -5.24 2.53
C VAL A 99 5.04 -4.61 2.28
N LYS A 100 4.82 -4.20 1.04
CA LYS A 100 3.53 -3.70 0.54
C LYS A 100 2.85 -4.76 -0.31
N LEU A 101 1.61 -5.07 0.01
CA LEU A 101 0.72 -5.92 -0.77
C LEU A 101 -0.47 -5.11 -1.28
N PHE A 102 -1.16 -5.62 -2.28
CA PHE A 102 -2.33 -4.99 -2.86
C PHE A 102 -3.49 -5.98 -2.88
N SER A 103 -4.63 -5.55 -2.41
CA SER A 103 -5.88 -6.32 -2.44
C SER A 103 -6.68 -5.98 -3.69
N ASP A 104 -7.32 -4.83 -3.71
CA ASP A 104 -8.27 -4.41 -4.72
C ASP A 104 -7.81 -3.16 -5.50
N GLY A 105 -8.62 -2.74 -6.46
CA GLY A 105 -8.28 -1.68 -7.40
C GLY A 105 -8.29 -0.29 -6.79
N ALA A 106 -7.78 0.68 -7.55
CA ALA A 106 -7.61 2.04 -7.09
C ALA A 106 -8.94 2.78 -6.93
N PHE A 107 -9.04 3.55 -5.87
CA PHE A 107 -10.22 4.37 -5.55
C PHE A 107 -10.56 5.37 -6.65
N PHE A 108 -9.56 6.09 -7.16
CA PHE A 108 -9.72 7.08 -8.23
C PHE A 108 -10.24 6.51 -9.55
N SER A 109 -9.93 5.26 -9.83
CA SER A 109 -10.36 4.57 -11.06
C SER A 109 -11.73 3.92 -10.90
N GLN A 110 -12.34 4.02 -9.73
CA GLN A 110 -13.58 3.33 -9.37
C GLN A 110 -13.46 1.80 -9.54
N LEU A 111 -12.31 1.26 -9.16
CA LEU A 111 -12.01 -0.16 -9.24
C LEU A 111 -11.94 -0.85 -7.86
N ALA A 112 -12.37 -0.15 -6.81
CA ALA A 112 -12.50 -0.72 -5.47
C ALA A 112 -13.52 -1.87 -5.46
N GLN A 113 -13.20 -2.96 -4.79
CA GLN A 113 -14.13 -4.08 -4.59
C GLN A 113 -15.12 -3.74 -3.47
N LEU A 114 -16.39 -3.59 -3.85
CA LEU A 114 -17.44 -3.11 -2.96
C LEU A 114 -18.47 -4.18 -2.64
N LEU A 115 -18.82 -4.30 -1.38
CA LEU A 115 -20.01 -5.05 -0.94
C LEU A 115 -21.28 -4.50 -1.60
N PRO A 116 -22.35 -5.29 -1.75
CA PRO A 116 -23.63 -4.78 -2.23
C PRO A 116 -24.07 -3.51 -1.48
N PRO A 117 -24.72 -2.55 -2.15
CA PRO A 117 -25.18 -2.57 -3.54
C PRO A 117 -24.10 -2.29 -4.62
N GLY A 118 -22.83 -2.05 -4.24
CA GLY A 118 -21.76 -1.80 -5.20
C GLY A 118 -21.79 -0.41 -5.81
N TYR A 119 -21.42 -0.30 -7.08
CA TYR A 119 -21.46 0.94 -7.86
C TYR A 119 -22.84 1.17 -8.48
N LEU A 120 -23.22 2.45 -8.69
CA LEU A 120 -24.55 2.84 -9.20
C LEU A 120 -24.84 2.35 -10.61
N ASP A 121 -23.82 2.22 -11.45
CA ASP A 121 -23.92 1.73 -12.83
C ASP A 121 -23.81 0.20 -12.92
N GLY A 122 -23.61 -0.48 -11.79
CA GLY A 122 -23.55 -1.93 -11.71
C GLY A 122 -22.21 -2.54 -12.10
N HIS A 123 -21.17 -1.75 -12.42
CA HIS A 123 -19.86 -2.34 -12.65
C HIS A 123 -19.28 -2.90 -11.33
N VAL A 124 -18.30 -3.78 -11.46
CA VAL A 124 -17.62 -4.44 -10.34
C VAL A 124 -16.17 -3.98 -10.33
N GLY A 125 -15.61 -3.79 -9.15
CA GLY A 125 -14.20 -3.47 -8.99
C GLY A 125 -13.26 -4.60 -9.44
N GLU A 126 -11.97 -4.40 -9.26
CA GLU A 126 -10.93 -5.36 -9.66
C GLU A 126 -10.15 -5.86 -8.45
N TRP A 127 -9.77 -7.13 -8.47
CA TRP A 127 -8.74 -7.65 -7.59
C TRP A 127 -7.37 -7.43 -8.23
N LEU A 128 -6.49 -6.66 -7.59
CA LEU A 128 -5.09 -6.53 -8.01
C LEU A 128 -4.30 -7.79 -7.66
N THR A 129 -4.70 -8.45 -6.58
CA THR A 129 -4.22 -9.78 -6.20
C THR A 129 -5.43 -10.63 -5.86
N ALA A 130 -5.55 -11.82 -6.43
CA ALA A 130 -6.63 -12.74 -6.08
C ALA A 130 -6.61 -13.02 -4.56
N PRO A 131 -7.77 -13.12 -3.89
CA PRO A 131 -7.85 -13.29 -2.43
C PRO A 131 -6.99 -14.43 -1.88
N GLU A 132 -6.97 -15.56 -2.55
CA GLU A 132 -6.21 -16.75 -2.14
C GLU A 132 -4.70 -16.49 -2.21
N VAL A 133 -4.24 -15.81 -3.26
CA VAL A 133 -2.85 -15.43 -3.46
C VAL A 133 -2.43 -14.36 -2.45
N LEU A 134 -3.31 -13.40 -2.16
CA LEU A 134 -3.05 -12.40 -1.13
C LEU A 134 -2.89 -13.06 0.26
N HIS A 135 -3.74 -14.03 0.60
CA HIS A 135 -3.61 -14.78 1.86
C HIS A 135 -2.29 -15.54 1.93
N GLU A 136 -1.87 -16.18 0.85
CA GLU A 136 -0.57 -16.87 0.78
C GLU A 136 0.58 -15.89 1.01
N HIS A 137 0.59 -14.73 0.33
CA HIS A 137 1.60 -13.69 0.52
C HIS A 137 1.62 -13.20 1.98
N ILE A 138 0.45 -12.91 2.56
CA ILE A 138 0.34 -12.49 3.97
C ILE A 138 0.98 -13.53 4.88
N LEU A 139 0.62 -14.81 4.74
CA LEU A 139 1.14 -15.88 5.59
C LEU A 139 2.67 -16.04 5.45
N ASN A 140 3.19 -16.01 4.24
CA ASN A 140 4.62 -16.16 3.98
C ASN A 140 5.44 -15.02 4.61
N PHE A 141 5.06 -13.76 4.37
CA PHE A 141 5.72 -12.63 4.97
C PHE A 141 5.50 -12.53 6.49
N TRP A 142 4.34 -12.96 6.97
CA TRP A 142 4.04 -13.01 8.40
C TRP A 142 4.94 -13.96 9.15
N ARG A 143 5.10 -15.21 8.66
CA ARG A 143 6.01 -16.23 9.22
C ARG A 143 7.45 -15.76 9.25
N ALA A 144 7.85 -15.00 8.26
CA ALA A 144 9.19 -14.41 8.16
C ALA A 144 9.39 -13.15 9.03
N GLY A 145 8.37 -12.71 9.77
CA GLY A 145 8.48 -11.61 10.72
C GLY A 145 8.30 -10.21 10.12
N TYR A 146 7.91 -10.09 8.86
CA TYR A 146 7.71 -8.78 8.22
C TYR A 146 6.50 -8.03 8.78
N GLN A 147 6.60 -6.71 8.82
CA GLN A 147 5.46 -5.81 8.90
C GLN A 147 4.81 -5.73 7.52
N ILE A 148 3.49 -5.91 7.47
CA ILE A 148 2.76 -6.00 6.22
C ILE A 148 1.84 -4.80 6.08
N HIS A 149 1.94 -4.11 4.95
CA HIS A 149 1.05 -3.02 4.55
C HIS A 149 0.20 -3.50 3.38
N VAL A 150 -1.12 -3.45 3.50
CA VAL A 150 -2.02 -3.91 2.44
C VAL A 150 -2.82 -2.73 1.91
N HIS A 151 -2.71 -2.47 0.60
CA HIS A 151 -3.61 -1.54 -0.08
C HIS A 151 -5.02 -2.13 -0.09
N VAL A 152 -5.95 -1.39 0.48
CA VAL A 152 -7.38 -1.72 0.53
C VAL A 152 -8.18 -0.45 0.29
N THR A 153 -9.05 -0.45 -0.72
CA THR A 153 -9.87 0.72 -1.04
C THR A 153 -11.35 0.45 -0.87
N GLY A 154 -11.80 -0.76 -1.19
CA GLY A 154 -13.17 -1.21 -0.96
C GLY A 154 -13.32 -2.05 0.29
N ASP A 155 -14.53 -2.12 0.79
CA ASP A 155 -14.88 -2.92 1.97
C ASP A 155 -14.70 -4.44 1.75
N MET A 156 -14.84 -4.95 0.52
CA MET A 156 -14.46 -6.33 0.22
C MET A 156 -12.94 -6.53 0.28
N GLY A 157 -12.15 -5.54 -0.17
CA GLY A 157 -10.70 -5.57 -0.05
C GLY A 157 -10.24 -5.57 1.41
N VAL A 158 -10.91 -4.77 2.25
CA VAL A 158 -10.70 -4.79 3.72
C VAL A 158 -11.00 -6.15 4.31
N GLU A 159 -12.12 -6.79 3.91
CA GLU A 159 -12.51 -8.11 4.42
C GLU A 159 -11.43 -9.16 4.13
N VAL A 160 -10.97 -9.25 2.89
CA VAL A 160 -9.92 -10.20 2.48
C VAL A 160 -8.62 -9.98 3.25
N ALA A 161 -8.21 -8.73 3.43
CA ALA A 161 -7.02 -8.41 4.21
C ALA A 161 -7.14 -8.80 5.69
N LEU A 162 -8.31 -8.55 6.31
CA LEU A 162 -8.58 -8.94 7.70
C LEU A 162 -8.71 -10.45 7.88
N GLU A 163 -9.24 -11.18 6.90
CA GLU A 163 -9.23 -12.65 6.91
C GLU A 163 -7.80 -13.21 6.87
N GLY A 164 -6.95 -12.65 5.99
CA GLY A 164 -5.53 -13.01 5.93
C GLY A 164 -4.81 -12.76 7.24
N LEU A 165 -5.03 -11.60 7.86
CA LEU A 165 -4.47 -11.28 9.17
C LEU A 165 -4.99 -12.23 10.28
N ALA A 166 -6.28 -12.54 10.29
CA ALA A 166 -6.86 -13.46 11.27
C ALA A 166 -6.25 -14.86 11.15
N LYS A 167 -6.07 -15.37 9.92
CA LYS A 167 -5.39 -16.66 9.67
C LYS A 167 -3.94 -16.62 10.17
N ALA A 168 -3.22 -15.54 9.86
CA ALA A 168 -1.84 -15.36 10.28
C ALA A 168 -1.69 -15.30 11.81
N GLN A 169 -2.56 -14.57 12.49
CA GLN A 169 -2.61 -14.48 13.95
C GLN A 169 -2.99 -15.82 14.60
N ALA A 170 -3.91 -16.58 14.01
CA ALA A 170 -4.29 -17.89 14.52
C ALA A 170 -3.15 -18.91 14.41
N GLU A 171 -2.37 -18.85 13.33
CA GLU A 171 -1.24 -19.75 13.11
C GLU A 171 0.00 -19.35 13.93
N HIS A 172 0.29 -18.06 13.99
CA HIS A 172 1.52 -17.52 14.57
C HIS A 172 1.26 -16.18 15.28
N PRO A 173 0.76 -16.19 16.52
CA PRO A 173 0.38 -14.96 17.22
C PRO A 173 1.53 -13.95 17.36
N ARG A 174 1.29 -12.70 16.99
CA ARG A 174 2.23 -11.59 17.14
C ARG A 174 1.52 -10.38 17.74
N LEU A 175 2.01 -9.84 18.86
CA LEU A 175 1.39 -8.71 19.53
C LEU A 175 1.69 -7.37 18.84
N LEU A 176 2.95 -7.14 18.47
CA LEU A 176 3.41 -5.89 17.84
C LEU A 176 3.81 -6.16 16.40
N HIS A 177 2.82 -6.44 15.56
CA HIS A 177 3.06 -6.86 14.18
C HIS A 177 3.04 -5.72 13.17
N GLY A 178 2.42 -4.58 13.50
CA GLY A 178 2.33 -3.42 12.62
C GLY A 178 1.60 -3.67 11.29
N PHE A 179 0.73 -4.69 11.21
CA PHE A 179 -0.10 -4.91 10.02
C PHE A 179 -0.96 -3.67 9.78
N THR A 180 -0.88 -3.09 8.59
CA THR A 180 -1.50 -1.81 8.27
C THR A 180 -2.42 -1.91 7.07
N LEU A 181 -3.66 -1.46 7.23
CA LEU A 181 -4.61 -1.24 6.15
C LEU A 181 -4.35 0.15 5.56
N GLU A 182 -3.84 0.18 4.33
CA GLU A 182 -3.52 1.44 3.64
C GLU A 182 -4.72 1.97 2.89
N HIS A 183 -4.94 3.28 2.97
CA HIS A 183 -6.02 4.05 2.36
C HIS A 183 -7.38 3.85 3.03
N MET A 184 -7.85 2.62 3.16
CA MET A 184 -9.14 2.22 3.74
C MET A 184 -10.28 3.18 3.31
N GLY A 185 -10.55 3.19 1.98
CA GLY A 185 -11.54 4.10 1.40
C GLY A 185 -12.95 3.84 1.92
N TYR A 186 -13.36 2.57 1.91
CA TYR A 186 -14.61 2.10 2.53
C TYR A 186 -14.32 0.99 3.54
N ALA A 187 -15.05 1.01 4.64
CA ALA A 187 -15.10 -0.07 5.62
C ALA A 187 -16.43 -0.04 6.38
N THR A 188 -16.93 -1.20 6.79
CA THR A 188 -18.08 -1.27 7.67
C THR A 188 -17.68 -1.07 9.14
N PRO A 189 -18.61 -0.70 10.03
CA PRO A 189 -18.32 -0.65 11.47
C PRO A 189 -17.77 -1.97 12.02
N GLU A 190 -18.32 -3.09 11.58
CA GLU A 190 -17.91 -4.45 12.01
C GLU A 190 -16.48 -4.75 11.59
N GLN A 191 -16.07 -4.31 10.39
CA GLN A 191 -14.69 -4.45 9.91
C GLN A 191 -13.71 -3.60 10.73
N ILE A 192 -14.12 -2.41 11.15
CA ILE A 192 -13.30 -1.56 12.03
C ILE A 192 -13.11 -2.21 13.40
N GLU A 193 -14.18 -2.72 14.02
CA GLU A 193 -14.07 -3.44 15.29
C GLU A 193 -13.20 -4.71 15.15
N ARG A 194 -13.32 -5.41 14.02
CA ARG A 194 -12.48 -6.58 13.72
C ARG A 194 -11.01 -6.19 13.54
N ALA A 195 -10.73 -5.10 12.81
CA ALA A 195 -9.37 -4.58 12.65
C ALA A 195 -8.74 -4.25 14.00
N LYS A 196 -9.49 -3.57 14.88
CA LYS A 196 -9.08 -3.26 16.26
C LYS A 196 -8.81 -4.53 17.07
N ALA A 197 -9.72 -5.51 17.04
CA ALA A 197 -9.55 -6.77 17.75
C ALA A 197 -8.31 -7.57 17.28
N LEU A 198 -7.97 -7.47 16.01
CA LEU A 198 -6.78 -8.10 15.43
C LEU A 198 -5.50 -7.28 15.62
N GLY A 199 -5.58 -6.05 16.14
CA GLY A 199 -4.44 -5.15 16.34
C GLY A 199 -3.92 -4.52 15.05
N ALA A 200 -4.74 -4.43 14.00
CA ALA A 200 -4.36 -3.76 12.77
C ALA A 200 -4.30 -2.24 12.95
N SER A 201 -3.37 -1.61 12.24
CA SER A 201 -3.28 -0.16 12.10
C SER A 201 -3.99 0.29 10.82
N VAL A 202 -4.35 1.57 10.75
CA VAL A 202 -4.93 2.18 9.56
C VAL A 202 -4.12 3.40 9.15
N SER A 203 -3.79 3.48 7.86
CA SER A 203 -3.21 4.65 7.22
C SER A 203 -4.25 5.25 6.28
N ALA A 204 -5.15 6.09 6.82
CA ALA A 204 -6.30 6.60 6.10
C ALA A 204 -5.93 7.70 5.10
N ASN A 205 -6.54 7.68 3.92
CA ASN A 205 -6.43 8.75 2.95
C ASN A 205 -7.61 9.73 3.08
N ILE A 206 -7.41 10.80 3.85
CA ILE A 206 -8.45 11.83 4.11
C ILE A 206 -8.87 12.57 2.83
N TYR A 207 -8.02 12.61 1.81
CA TYR A 207 -8.32 13.22 0.52
C TYR A 207 -9.56 12.60 -0.14
N TYR A 208 -9.81 11.32 0.06
CA TYR A 208 -11.01 10.66 -0.46
C TYR A 208 -12.29 11.32 0.05
N LEU A 209 -12.35 11.60 1.34
CA LEU A 209 -13.51 12.28 1.93
C LEU A 209 -13.59 13.73 1.46
N HIS A 210 -12.48 14.47 1.51
CA HIS A 210 -12.45 15.89 1.24
C HIS A 210 -12.76 16.24 -0.21
N GLU A 211 -12.11 15.56 -1.16
CA GLU A 211 -12.17 15.93 -2.58
C GLU A 211 -13.15 15.09 -3.40
N LEU A 212 -13.38 13.84 -3.01
CA LEU A 212 -14.08 12.88 -3.86
C LEU A 212 -15.50 12.55 -3.40
N SER A 213 -15.81 12.69 -2.10
CA SER A 213 -17.09 12.19 -1.55
C SER A 213 -18.31 12.78 -2.26
N GLY A 214 -18.34 14.08 -2.53
CA GLY A 214 -19.46 14.73 -3.22
C GLY A 214 -19.69 14.17 -4.63
N ARG A 215 -18.62 14.09 -5.43
CA ARG A 215 -18.71 13.54 -6.80
C ARG A 215 -19.06 12.07 -6.81
N TYR A 216 -18.54 11.30 -5.86
CA TYR A 216 -18.80 9.86 -5.77
C TYR A 216 -20.20 9.57 -5.26
N ALA A 217 -20.78 10.45 -4.44
CA ALA A 217 -22.16 10.38 -4.03
C ALA A 217 -23.11 10.44 -5.24
N GLU A 218 -22.82 11.35 -6.18
CA GLU A 218 -23.67 11.57 -7.35
C GLU A 218 -23.44 10.53 -8.47
N LEU A 219 -22.18 10.15 -8.73
CA LEU A 219 -21.80 9.48 -9.97
C LEU A 219 -21.34 8.04 -9.78
N SER A 220 -21.06 7.60 -8.54
CA SER A 220 -20.36 6.35 -8.31
C SER A 220 -21.04 5.39 -7.35
N VAL A 221 -21.23 5.77 -6.09
CA VAL A 221 -21.64 4.85 -5.02
C VAL A 221 -22.91 5.27 -4.27
N GLY A 222 -23.48 6.42 -4.58
CA GLY A 222 -24.64 6.99 -3.89
C GLY A 222 -24.27 7.70 -2.58
N TYR A 223 -25.19 8.56 -2.12
CA TYR A 223 -24.96 9.43 -0.95
C TYR A 223 -24.69 8.67 0.35
N GLU A 224 -25.42 7.58 0.58
CA GLU A 224 -25.27 6.78 1.80
C GLU A 224 -23.85 6.25 1.93
N ARG A 225 -23.33 5.57 0.90
CA ARG A 225 -21.98 5.00 0.92
C ARG A 225 -20.91 6.08 0.90
N ALA A 226 -21.08 7.12 0.10
CA ALA A 226 -20.11 8.22 0.03
C ALA A 226 -19.93 8.92 1.39
N SER A 227 -21.00 9.02 2.21
CA SER A 227 -20.93 9.59 3.55
C SER A 227 -20.10 8.78 4.54
N THR A 228 -19.74 7.55 4.18
CA THR A 228 -18.97 6.62 5.02
C THR A 228 -17.50 6.50 4.60
N MET A 229 -17.05 7.28 3.61
CA MET A 229 -15.66 7.28 3.18
C MET A 229 -14.71 7.67 4.31
N GLY A 230 -13.58 6.97 4.39
CA GLY A 230 -12.51 7.32 5.32
C GLY A 230 -12.97 7.39 6.78
N ARG A 231 -13.74 6.42 7.27
CA ARG A 231 -14.22 6.38 8.66
C ARG A 231 -13.08 6.49 9.65
N LEU A 232 -12.92 7.64 10.29
CA LEU A 232 -11.89 7.89 11.30
C LEU A 232 -12.48 7.95 12.73
N LYS A 233 -13.81 8.00 12.84
CA LYS A 233 -14.51 8.03 14.11
C LYS A 233 -15.67 7.01 14.08
N THR A 234 -15.40 5.84 14.55
CA THR A 234 -16.41 4.79 14.77
C THR A 234 -16.19 4.14 16.12
#